data_b1f99337f2f5ed9757023df5e7aa9c4d
#
_entry.id   b1f99337f2f5ed9757023df5e7aa9c4d
#
_cell.length_a   1.000
_cell.length_b   1.000
_cell.length_c   1.000
_cell.angle_alpha   90.00
_cell.angle_beta   90.00
_cell.angle_gamma   90.00
#
_symmetry.space_group_name_H-M   'P 1'
#
loop_
_entity.id
_entity.type
_entity.pdbx_description
1 polymer ?
#
loop_
_entity_poly.entity_id
_entity_poly.type
_entity_poly.pdbx_seq_one_letter_code
_entity_poly.pdbx_strand_id
1 'polypeptide(L)'
;RAAGIEAFVCPVTLHGEFTDEVPDFAGRYVKEADKDIIRRLKDDGALYRQEVIQHSYPFCYRSDTPLIYRAIPSWYVRVTDLVERMLAANEQIRWVPDHIK
;
A
#
# COMPACT_ATOMS: atom_id res chain seq x y z
N ARG A 1 11.47 0.97 6.79
CA ARG A 1 12.89 1.22 7.12
C ARG A 1 13.10 1.58 8.59
N ALA A 2 12.10 2.08 9.29
CA ALA A 2 12.19 2.37 10.73
C ALA A 2 12.55 1.12 11.59
N ALA A 3 12.25 -0.08 11.12
CA ALA A 3 12.57 -1.34 11.77
C ALA A 3 13.90 -1.98 11.29
N GLY A 4 14.70 -1.28 10.47
CA GLY A 4 15.97 -1.80 9.93
C GLY A 4 15.82 -2.93 8.90
N ILE A 5 14.59 -3.20 8.40
CA ILE A 5 14.35 -4.22 7.39
C ILE A 5 14.65 -3.61 6.03
N GLU A 6 15.68 -4.13 5.37
CA GLU A 6 16.11 -3.69 4.04
C GLU A 6 15.45 -4.52 2.92
N ALA A 7 15.22 -5.82 3.18
CA ALA A 7 14.58 -6.71 2.23
C ALA A 7 13.10 -6.36 2.07
N PHE A 8 12.69 -6.13 0.83
CA PHE A 8 11.32 -5.81 0.48
C PHE A 8 10.87 -6.70 -0.69
N VAL A 9 9.80 -7.44 -0.48
CA VAL A 9 9.19 -8.29 -1.49
C VAL A 9 7.77 -7.79 -1.77
N CYS A 10 7.40 -7.64 -3.02
CA CYS A 10 6.05 -7.29 -3.45
C CYS A 10 5.57 -8.31 -4.50
N PRO A 11 5.09 -9.48 -4.08
CA PRO A 11 4.78 -10.59 -4.96
C PRO A 11 3.43 -10.41 -5.69
N VAL A 12 3.05 -9.18 -5.97
CA VAL A 12 1.79 -8.84 -6.63
C VAL A 12 2.04 -7.89 -7.80
N THR A 13 1.51 -8.22 -8.97
CA THR A 13 1.58 -7.39 -10.18
C THR A 13 0.68 -6.15 -10.06
N LEU A 14 0.77 -5.23 -11.06
CA LEU A 14 -0.14 -4.07 -11.16
C LEU A 14 -1.60 -4.48 -11.37
N HIS A 15 -1.84 -5.69 -11.88
CA HIS A 15 -3.19 -6.23 -12.11
C HIS A 15 -3.74 -7.00 -10.91
N GLY A 16 -2.98 -7.08 -9.79
CA GLY A 16 -3.40 -7.77 -8.59
C GLY A 16 -3.22 -9.29 -8.64
N GLU A 17 -2.36 -9.78 -9.50
CA GLU A 17 -2.03 -11.19 -9.64
C GLU A 17 -0.73 -11.52 -8.92
N PHE A 18 -0.61 -12.72 -8.38
CA PHE A 18 0.65 -13.18 -7.80
C PHE A 18 1.74 -13.33 -8.86
N THR A 19 2.97 -12.94 -8.50
CA THR A 19 4.17 -13.15 -9.32
C THR A 19 4.76 -14.54 -9.08
N ASP A 20 5.77 -14.91 -9.88
CA ASP A 20 6.52 -16.17 -9.72
C ASP A 20 7.27 -16.27 -8.38
N GLU A 21 7.36 -15.18 -7.61
CA GLU A 21 7.88 -15.20 -6.23
C GLU A 21 6.98 -16.03 -5.28
N VAL A 22 5.73 -16.27 -5.69
CA VAL A 22 4.78 -17.17 -4.99
C VAL A 22 4.32 -18.24 -5.99
N PRO A 23 5.16 -19.24 -6.29
CA PRO A 23 4.95 -20.16 -7.41
C PRO A 23 3.66 -20.97 -7.31
N ASP A 24 3.20 -21.30 -6.09
CA ASP A 24 1.96 -22.06 -5.86
C ASP A 24 0.70 -21.30 -6.32
N PHE A 25 0.77 -19.98 -6.43
CA PHE A 25 -0.36 -19.10 -6.77
C PHE A 25 -0.05 -18.14 -7.92
N ALA A 26 1.10 -18.28 -8.59
CA ALA A 26 1.52 -17.41 -9.67
C ALA A 26 0.44 -17.24 -10.76
N GLY A 27 0.23 -16.00 -11.21
CA GLY A 27 -0.77 -15.66 -12.21
C GLY A 27 -2.22 -15.62 -11.71
N ARG A 28 -2.48 -15.97 -10.45
CA ARG A 28 -3.83 -15.92 -9.89
C ARG A 28 -4.11 -14.56 -9.23
N TYR A 29 -5.34 -14.07 -9.40
CA TYR A 29 -5.80 -12.87 -8.71
C TYR A 29 -5.81 -13.07 -7.19
N VAL A 30 -5.23 -12.14 -6.45
CA VAL A 30 -4.98 -12.28 -5.00
C VAL A 30 -6.25 -12.56 -4.18
N LYS A 31 -7.39 -11.94 -4.52
CA LYS A 31 -8.65 -12.14 -3.80
C LYS A 31 -9.29 -13.50 -4.07
N GLU A 32 -9.03 -14.09 -5.24
CA GLU A 32 -9.52 -15.43 -5.58
C GLU A 32 -8.69 -16.54 -4.91
N ALA A 33 -7.42 -16.27 -4.66
CA ALA A 33 -6.51 -17.22 -4.03
C ALA A 33 -6.69 -17.34 -2.51
N ASP A 34 -7.37 -16.42 -1.84
CA ASP A 34 -7.50 -16.36 -0.37
C ASP A 34 -7.93 -17.71 0.26
N LYS A 35 -8.94 -18.36 -0.31
CA LYS A 35 -9.45 -19.64 0.22
C LYS A 35 -8.44 -20.77 0.10
N ASP A 36 -7.70 -20.80 -0.99
CA ASP A 36 -6.72 -21.85 -1.25
C ASP A 36 -5.45 -21.62 -0.42
N ILE A 37 -5.05 -20.37 -0.20
CA ILE A 37 -3.98 -20.00 0.73
C ILE A 37 -4.31 -20.46 2.15
N ILE A 38 -5.53 -20.18 2.62
CA ILE A 38 -5.98 -20.61 3.95
C ILE A 38 -5.97 -22.15 4.06
N ARG A 39 -6.43 -22.85 3.01
CA ARG A 39 -6.40 -24.32 2.98
C ARG A 39 -4.97 -24.83 3.06
N ARG A 40 -4.07 -24.29 2.24
CA ARG A 40 -2.66 -24.66 2.25
C ARG A 40 -2.01 -24.45 3.62
N LEU A 41 -2.24 -23.30 4.25
CA LEU A 41 -1.72 -23.02 5.59
C LEU A 41 -2.27 -23.98 6.67
N LYS A 42 -3.53 -24.45 6.51
CA LYS A 42 -4.09 -25.49 7.39
C LYS A 42 -3.40 -26.82 7.19
N ASP A 43 -3.22 -27.22 5.94
CA ASP A 43 -2.61 -28.51 5.59
C ASP A 43 -1.14 -28.56 6.04
N ASP A 44 -0.44 -27.45 5.96
CA ASP A 44 0.95 -27.29 6.43
C ASP A 44 1.07 -27.09 7.95
N GLY A 45 -0.06 -27.02 8.69
CA GLY A 45 -0.07 -26.77 10.14
C GLY A 45 0.41 -25.37 10.55
N ALA A 46 0.49 -24.45 9.61
CA ALA A 46 0.98 -23.09 9.80
C ALA A 46 -0.11 -22.06 10.12
N LEU A 47 -1.39 -22.43 10.01
CA LEU A 47 -2.50 -21.52 10.30
C LEU A 47 -2.72 -21.42 11.81
N TYR A 48 -2.38 -20.27 12.40
CA TYR A 48 -2.61 -19.99 13.81
C TYR A 48 -4.10 -19.74 14.12
N ARG A 49 -4.76 -18.86 13.34
CA ARG A 49 -6.15 -18.46 13.56
C ARG A 49 -6.75 -17.89 12.27
N GLN A 50 -8.04 -18.16 12.09
CA GLN A 50 -8.84 -17.55 11.03
C GLN A 50 -10.10 -16.93 11.66
N GLU A 51 -10.37 -15.67 11.31
CA GLU A 51 -11.59 -14.97 11.72
C GLU A 51 -12.21 -14.28 10.50
N VAL A 52 -13.53 -14.10 10.57
CA VAL A 52 -14.28 -13.31 9.60
C VAL A 52 -14.80 -12.07 10.31
N ILE A 53 -14.45 -10.91 9.79
CA ILE A 53 -14.96 -9.61 10.26
C ILE A 53 -15.80 -8.96 9.18
N GLN A 54 -16.87 -8.30 9.58
CA GLN A 54 -17.66 -7.47 8.69
C GLN A 54 -17.21 -6.03 8.84
N HIS A 55 -16.74 -5.43 7.73
CA HIS A 55 -16.29 -4.05 7.70
C HIS A 55 -16.53 -3.42 6.31
N SER A 56 -16.52 -2.09 6.23
CA SER A 56 -16.51 -1.39 4.96
C SER A 56 -15.18 -1.60 4.24
N TYR A 57 -15.23 -1.96 2.96
CA TYR A 57 -14.06 -2.14 2.13
C TYR A 57 -14.04 -1.10 1.00
N PRO A 58 -12.91 -0.46 0.71
CA PRO A 58 -12.83 0.53 -0.35
C PRO A 58 -12.82 -0.12 -1.74
N PHE A 59 -13.64 0.44 -2.63
CA PHE A 59 -13.70 0.06 -4.03
C PHE A 59 -13.27 1.22 -4.93
N CYS A 60 -12.76 0.89 -6.10
CA CYS A 60 -12.46 1.88 -7.12
C CYS A 60 -13.78 2.47 -7.65
N TYR A 61 -13.96 3.78 -7.57
CA TYR A 61 -15.18 4.47 -8.03
C TYR A 61 -15.44 4.32 -9.55
N ARG A 62 -14.40 3.96 -10.32
CA ARG A 62 -14.47 3.87 -11.78
C ARG A 62 -14.76 2.46 -12.28
N SER A 63 -14.18 1.46 -11.64
CA SER A 63 -14.27 0.05 -12.08
C SER A 63 -15.07 -0.84 -11.13
N ASP A 64 -15.47 -0.30 -9.97
CA ASP A 64 -16.15 -1.04 -8.90
C ASP A 64 -15.39 -2.31 -8.44
N THR A 65 -14.06 -2.27 -8.58
CA THR A 65 -13.18 -3.35 -8.14
C THR A 65 -12.60 -3.05 -6.77
N PRO A 66 -12.38 -4.06 -5.91
CA PRO A 66 -11.78 -3.86 -4.60
C PRO A 66 -10.34 -3.35 -4.72
N LEU A 67 -9.98 -2.37 -3.91
CA LEU A 67 -8.62 -1.84 -3.85
C LEU A 67 -7.67 -2.85 -3.19
N ILE A 68 -6.41 -2.83 -3.59
CA ILE A 68 -5.35 -3.69 -3.06
C ILE A 68 -4.24 -2.82 -2.48
N TYR A 69 -3.79 -3.15 -1.26
CA TYR A 69 -2.58 -2.56 -0.71
C TYR A 69 -1.35 -3.15 -1.40
N ARG A 70 -0.59 -2.29 -2.04
CA ARG A 70 0.60 -2.67 -2.79
C ARG A 70 1.66 -1.59 -2.67
N ALA A 71 2.92 -1.99 -2.57
CA ALA A 71 4.01 -1.05 -2.69
C ALA A 71 4.24 -0.68 -4.17
N ILE A 72 4.37 0.60 -4.41
CA ILE A 72 4.67 1.17 -5.73
C ILE A 72 5.86 2.13 -5.59
N PRO A 73 6.79 2.13 -6.55
CA PRO A 73 7.82 3.15 -6.58
C PRO A 73 7.17 4.51 -6.80
N SER A 74 7.57 5.49 -6.01
CA SER A 74 7.07 6.85 -6.08
C SER A 74 8.20 7.84 -5.87
N TRP A 75 8.05 9.03 -6.44
CA TRP A 75 8.93 10.13 -6.19
C TRP A 75 8.46 10.91 -4.95
N TYR A 76 9.40 11.22 -4.07
CA TYR A 76 9.15 12.02 -2.89
C TYR A 76 10.10 13.20 -2.85
N VAL A 77 9.58 14.37 -2.54
CA VAL A 77 10.38 15.54 -2.19
C VAL A 77 10.56 15.55 -0.67
N ARG A 78 11.81 15.63 -0.20
CA ARG A 78 12.11 15.72 1.22
C ARG A 78 11.83 17.16 1.71
N VAL A 79 10.56 17.46 1.85
CA VAL A 79 10.08 18.79 2.24
C VAL A 79 10.63 19.22 3.61
N THR A 80 10.85 18.25 4.52
CA THR A 80 11.42 18.51 5.86
C THR A 80 12.76 19.22 5.83
N ASP A 81 13.61 18.96 4.83
CA ASP A 81 14.92 19.61 4.69
C ASP A 81 14.80 21.04 4.14
N LEU A 82 13.61 21.42 3.68
CA LEU A 82 13.35 22.72 3.06
C LEU A 82 12.51 23.65 3.94
N VAL A 83 12.03 23.19 5.10
CA VAL A 83 11.06 23.91 5.95
C VAL A 83 11.54 25.32 6.28
N GLU A 84 12.75 25.50 6.78
CA GLU A 84 13.27 26.81 7.16
C GLU A 84 13.34 27.76 5.96
N ARG A 85 13.78 27.26 4.81
CA ARG A 85 13.84 28.07 3.58
C ARG A 85 12.46 28.45 3.07
N MET A 86 11.50 27.53 3.19
CA MET A 86 10.10 27.78 2.79
C MET A 86 9.46 28.81 3.70
N LEU A 87 9.68 28.74 4.99
CA LEU A 87 9.19 29.73 5.96
C LEU A 87 9.78 31.11 5.69
N ALA A 88 11.09 31.22 5.50
CA ALA A 88 11.75 32.49 5.16
C ALA A 88 11.25 33.08 3.85
N ALA A 89 10.99 32.23 2.84
CA ALA A 89 10.40 32.69 1.58
C ALA A 89 8.95 33.17 1.77
N ASN A 90 8.16 32.43 2.59
CA ASN A 90 6.77 32.78 2.88
C ASN A 90 6.64 34.16 3.54
N GLU A 91 7.61 34.58 4.39
CA GLU A 91 7.62 35.91 4.99
C GLU A 91 7.74 37.05 3.95
N GLN A 92 8.33 36.76 2.80
CA GLN A 92 8.50 37.74 1.71
C GLN A 92 7.28 37.79 0.77
N ILE A 93 6.34 36.85 0.89
CA ILE A 93 5.14 36.82 0.06
C ILE A 93 4.11 37.82 0.58
N ARG A 94 3.58 38.63 -0.33
CA ARG A 94 2.42 39.48 -0.05
C ARG A 94 1.14 38.64 -0.28
N TRP A 95 0.45 38.35 0.80
CA TRP A 95 -0.83 37.62 0.76
C TRP A 95 -2.00 38.59 0.54
N VAL A 96 -2.98 38.18 -0.29
CA VAL A 96 -4.22 38.91 -0.51
C VAL A 96 -5.39 37.94 -0.48
N PRO A 97 -6.30 38.09 0.47
CA PRO A 97 -6.28 38.99 1.62
C PRO A 97 -5.25 38.58 2.68
N ASP A 98 -4.83 39.55 3.54
CA ASP A 98 -3.71 39.36 4.49
C ASP A 98 -3.93 38.21 5.48
N HIS A 99 -5.17 37.88 5.82
CA HIS A 99 -5.51 36.82 6.78
C HIS A 99 -5.28 35.38 6.25
N ILE A 100 -4.84 35.22 5.01
CA ILE A 100 -4.50 33.91 4.44
C ILE A 100 -3.09 33.44 4.85
N LYS A 101 -2.24 34.38 5.27
CA LYS A 101 -0.86 34.08 5.69
C LYS A 101 -0.77 33.20 6.92
#